data_eb458477e871543f8a491f2fdde17498
#
_entry.id   eb458477e871543f8a491f2fdde17498
#
_cell.length_a   1.000
_cell.length_b   1.000
_cell.length_c   1.000
_cell.angle_alpha   90.00
_cell.angle_beta   90.00
_cell.angle_gamma   90.00
#
_symmetry.space_group_name_H-M   'P 1'
#
loop_
_entity.id
_entity.type
_entity.pdbx_description
1 polymer ?
#
loop_
_entity_poly.entity_id
_entity_poly.type
_entity_poly.pdbx_seq_one_letter_code
_entity_poly.pdbx_strand_id
1 'polypeptide(L)'
;MIIDFHTHTFPDKSSEKIVNHLAHIGCIPPHTDGSVIGLFSSMKEADIDYSVNLPVMTKPGQVEKVNSSLIMQKEYLLDMKIITFGGMHPDYVNYKEELLRLKQAGIPGIKLHPAYQNVDLDDIRMMRIIDEASSQGLITLVHAGIDIGIYDHNYSSVAHILKLLKEVAPEKLVLAHMGNWGCWKEVESDLAGAPVYFDTAFSYGPITPLPECSKSPYLSYNLHPDDFVRLARKHGTDKVLFGTDSPWEDQKDYVKRISHMVFTKEELNQILSENAKNLLTI
;
A
#
# COMPACT_ATOMS: atom_id res chain seq x y z
N MET A 1 0.14 18.44 9.04
CA MET A 1 1.01 17.31 8.65
C MET A 1 0.23 16.38 7.76
N ILE A 2 0.86 15.87 6.71
CA ILE A 2 0.29 14.84 5.82
C ILE A 2 1.32 13.71 5.70
N ILE A 3 0.89 12.47 5.90
CA ILE A 3 1.72 11.28 5.75
C ILE A 3 1.09 10.38 4.67
N ASP A 4 1.77 10.22 3.55
CA ASP A 4 1.38 9.30 2.48
C ASP A 4 1.88 7.89 2.82
N PHE A 5 0.98 7.02 3.27
CA PHE A 5 1.33 5.69 3.76
C PHE A 5 1.52 4.65 2.65
N HIS A 6 1.32 5.03 1.37
CA HIS A 6 1.42 4.08 0.27
C HIS A 6 2.05 4.72 -0.97
N THR A 7 3.34 4.52 -1.13
CA THR A 7 4.10 4.96 -2.32
C THR A 7 5.09 3.89 -2.75
N HIS A 8 5.53 3.97 -4.00
CA HIS A 8 6.50 3.06 -4.58
C HIS A 8 7.66 3.81 -5.21
N THR A 9 8.88 3.35 -4.94
CA THR A 9 10.07 3.77 -5.69
C THR A 9 10.83 2.55 -6.21
N PHE A 10 11.53 2.75 -7.29
CA PHE A 10 12.34 1.74 -7.98
C PHE A 10 13.80 2.17 -8.02
N PRO A 11 14.76 1.24 -8.26
CA PRO A 11 16.18 1.62 -8.36
C PRO A 11 16.40 2.68 -9.44
N ASP A 12 17.02 3.81 -9.11
CA ASP A 12 17.14 5.01 -9.97
C ASP A 12 17.59 4.72 -11.41
N LYS A 13 18.56 3.79 -11.58
CA LYS A 13 19.07 3.42 -12.91
C LYS A 13 18.04 2.75 -13.83
N SER A 14 16.93 2.29 -13.28
CA SER A 14 15.92 1.50 -14.01
C SER A 14 14.49 1.95 -13.70
N SER A 15 14.31 2.94 -12.85
CA SER A 15 12.98 3.38 -12.37
C SER A 15 12.05 3.70 -13.53
N GLU A 16 12.44 4.59 -14.42
CA GLU A 16 11.63 5.00 -15.57
C GLU A 16 11.25 3.81 -16.48
N LYS A 17 12.19 2.89 -16.74
CA LYS A 17 11.91 1.69 -17.54
C LYS A 17 10.91 0.77 -16.86
N ILE A 18 11.05 0.57 -15.54
CA ILE A 18 10.14 -0.28 -14.75
C ILE A 18 8.77 0.36 -14.70
N VAL A 19 8.68 1.64 -14.38
CA VAL A 19 7.43 2.39 -14.29
C VAL A 19 6.69 2.37 -15.63
N ASN A 20 7.38 2.67 -16.73
CA ASN A 20 6.76 2.61 -18.06
C ASN A 20 6.26 1.19 -18.42
N HIS A 21 7.00 0.15 -18.05
CA HIS A 21 6.56 -1.23 -18.27
C HIS A 21 5.29 -1.55 -17.46
N LEU A 22 5.24 -1.17 -16.18
CA LEU A 22 4.08 -1.39 -15.33
C LEU A 22 2.88 -0.53 -15.75
N ALA A 23 3.12 0.70 -16.22
CA ALA A 23 2.11 1.58 -16.79
C ALA A 23 1.39 0.93 -17.97
N HIS A 24 2.11 0.26 -18.87
CA HIS A 24 1.50 -0.49 -19.97
C HIS A 24 0.71 -1.72 -19.50
N ILE A 25 1.18 -2.42 -18.45
CA ILE A 25 0.46 -3.55 -17.87
C ILE A 25 -0.85 -3.08 -17.22
N GLY A 26 -0.79 -2.05 -16.37
CA GLY A 26 -1.95 -1.48 -15.69
C GLY A 26 -2.82 -0.56 -16.57
N CYS A 27 -2.34 -0.23 -17.76
CA CYS A 27 -3.02 0.69 -18.69
C CYS A 27 -3.24 2.10 -18.13
N ILE A 28 -2.40 2.56 -17.21
CA ILE A 28 -2.48 3.88 -16.57
C ILE A 28 -1.15 4.62 -16.68
N PRO A 29 -1.16 5.95 -16.90
CA PRO A 29 0.07 6.73 -16.91
C PRO A 29 0.62 6.90 -15.50
N PRO A 30 1.96 6.90 -15.34
CA PRO A 30 2.56 7.29 -14.08
C PRO A 30 2.62 8.81 -13.94
N HIS A 31 2.60 9.32 -12.71
CA HIS A 31 2.72 10.73 -12.38
C HIS A 31 4.13 11.13 -11.94
N THR A 32 5.03 10.16 -11.68
CA THR A 32 6.47 10.38 -11.47
C THR A 32 7.26 9.32 -12.25
N ASP A 33 8.58 9.52 -12.36
CA ASP A 33 9.50 8.56 -12.99
C ASP A 33 9.79 7.32 -12.11
N GLY A 34 9.16 7.26 -10.93
CA GLY A 34 9.35 6.18 -9.95
C GLY A 34 10.71 6.20 -9.26
N SER A 35 11.53 7.22 -9.43
CA SER A 35 12.77 7.39 -8.66
C SER A 35 12.50 7.96 -7.27
N VAL A 36 13.49 7.84 -6.37
CA VAL A 36 13.43 8.47 -5.03
C VAL A 36 13.33 9.99 -5.16
N ILE A 37 14.07 10.59 -6.11
CA ILE A 37 14.03 12.04 -6.36
C ILE A 37 12.68 12.47 -6.95
N GLY A 38 12.10 11.65 -7.84
CA GLY A 38 10.75 11.89 -8.39
C GLY A 38 9.69 11.91 -7.30
N LEU A 39 9.71 10.94 -6.40
CA LEU A 39 8.81 10.89 -5.23
C LEU A 39 9.02 12.12 -4.33
N PHE A 40 10.27 12.46 -3.97
CA PHE A 40 10.58 13.59 -3.12
C PHE A 40 10.11 14.94 -3.71
N SER A 41 10.25 15.11 -5.02
CA SER A 41 9.76 16.30 -5.72
C SER A 41 8.24 16.38 -5.68
N SER A 42 7.55 15.26 -5.94
CA SER A 42 6.09 15.15 -5.86
C SER A 42 5.58 15.45 -4.44
N MET A 43 6.22 14.91 -3.40
CA MET A 43 5.90 15.21 -1.99
C MET A 43 5.95 16.72 -1.71
N LYS A 44 6.99 17.41 -2.18
CA LYS A 44 7.13 18.86 -1.99
C LYS A 44 6.02 19.65 -2.68
N GLU A 45 5.64 19.26 -3.90
CA GLU A 45 4.55 19.91 -4.63
C GLU A 45 3.19 19.69 -4.00
N ALA A 46 3.03 18.57 -3.27
CA ALA A 46 1.81 18.16 -2.60
C ALA A 46 1.73 18.59 -1.12
N ASP A 47 2.76 19.25 -0.58
CA ASP A 47 2.89 19.56 0.85
C ASP A 47 2.80 18.31 1.75
N ILE A 48 3.33 17.17 1.28
CA ILE A 48 3.41 15.92 2.04
C ILE A 48 4.66 15.93 2.91
N ASP A 49 4.50 15.72 4.21
CA ASP A 49 5.58 15.73 5.20
C ASP A 49 6.40 14.44 5.21
N TYR A 50 5.75 13.29 5.05
CA TYR A 50 6.38 11.96 4.99
C TYR A 50 5.68 11.07 3.96
N SER A 51 6.45 10.20 3.31
CA SER A 51 5.91 9.09 2.49
C SER A 51 6.48 7.75 2.93
N VAL A 52 5.67 6.71 2.87
CA VAL A 52 6.08 5.33 3.12
C VAL A 52 6.37 4.65 1.79
N ASN A 53 7.63 4.28 1.56
CA ASN A 53 8.04 3.52 0.38
C ASN A 53 7.84 2.02 0.58
N LEU A 54 7.10 1.38 -0.31
CA LEU A 54 6.66 -0.02 -0.24
C LEU A 54 7.27 -0.84 -1.39
N PRO A 55 8.37 -1.57 -1.15
CA PRO A 55 8.98 -2.42 -2.18
C PRO A 55 8.13 -3.66 -2.45
N VAL A 56 7.97 -4.04 -3.72
CA VAL A 56 7.24 -5.25 -4.12
C VAL A 56 8.21 -6.33 -4.58
N MET A 57 8.22 -7.47 -3.87
CA MET A 57 9.05 -8.63 -4.22
C MET A 57 8.23 -9.61 -5.06
N THR A 58 8.57 -9.72 -6.33
CA THR A 58 7.91 -10.63 -7.29
C THR A 58 8.58 -12.00 -7.39
N LYS A 59 9.76 -12.16 -6.77
CA LYS A 59 10.55 -13.40 -6.74
C LYS A 59 11.29 -13.55 -5.42
N PRO A 60 11.43 -14.79 -4.89
CA PRO A 60 12.11 -15.00 -3.60
C PRO A 60 13.58 -14.53 -3.60
N GLY A 61 14.29 -14.65 -4.72
CA GLY A 61 15.68 -14.19 -4.85
C GLY A 61 15.90 -12.67 -4.80
N GLN A 62 14.84 -11.87 -4.77
CA GLN A 62 14.93 -10.42 -4.60
C GLN A 62 15.01 -9.99 -3.12
N VAL A 63 14.45 -10.80 -2.21
CA VAL A 63 14.21 -10.43 -0.81
C VAL A 63 15.46 -9.89 -0.14
N GLU A 64 16.49 -10.69 0.00
CA GLU A 64 17.71 -10.30 0.71
C GLU A 64 18.44 -9.13 0.02
N LYS A 65 18.52 -9.16 -1.30
CA LYS A 65 19.22 -8.12 -2.06
C LYS A 65 18.56 -6.76 -1.95
N VAL A 66 17.23 -6.71 -2.13
CA VAL A 66 16.49 -5.44 -2.10
C VAL A 66 16.42 -4.91 -0.67
N ASN A 67 16.11 -5.76 0.31
CA ASN A 67 16.09 -5.35 1.71
C ASN A 67 17.45 -4.85 2.20
N SER A 68 18.55 -5.48 1.79
CA SER A 68 19.91 -4.98 2.10
C SER A 68 20.16 -3.59 1.53
N SER A 69 19.73 -3.34 0.29
CA SER A 69 19.84 -2.01 -0.32
C SER A 69 19.01 -0.97 0.43
N LEU A 70 17.79 -1.31 0.84
CA LEU A 70 16.91 -0.39 1.58
C LEU A 70 17.45 -0.10 2.99
N ILE A 71 17.99 -1.10 3.67
CA ILE A 71 18.66 -0.91 4.98
C ILE A 71 19.84 0.04 4.83
N MET A 72 20.67 -0.13 3.80
CA MET A 72 21.83 0.74 3.55
C MET A 72 21.43 2.19 3.23
N GLN A 73 20.30 2.38 2.57
CA GLN A 73 19.80 3.69 2.16
C GLN A 73 18.85 4.34 3.18
N LYS A 74 18.53 3.65 4.28
CA LYS A 74 17.48 4.07 5.23
C LYS A 74 17.65 5.52 5.71
N GLU A 75 18.85 5.90 6.15
CA GLU A 75 19.12 7.25 6.65
C GLU A 75 18.98 8.30 5.54
N TYR A 76 19.51 8.02 4.34
CA TYR A 76 19.36 8.89 3.18
C TYR A 76 17.88 9.10 2.79
N LEU A 77 17.09 8.04 2.81
CA LEU A 77 15.64 8.11 2.55
C LEU A 77 14.94 8.92 3.65
N LEU A 78 15.32 8.71 4.90
CA LEU A 78 14.72 9.42 6.03
C LEU A 78 15.06 10.93 6.02
N ASP A 79 16.25 11.32 5.57
CA ASP A 79 16.61 12.73 5.34
C ASP A 79 15.68 13.39 4.32
N MET A 80 15.20 12.62 3.34
CA MET A 80 14.18 13.03 2.37
C MET A 80 12.74 12.83 2.88
N LYS A 81 12.55 12.48 4.17
CA LYS A 81 11.24 12.20 4.75
C LYS A 81 10.53 10.98 4.13
N ILE A 82 11.29 10.05 3.59
CA ILE A 82 10.79 8.78 3.05
C ILE A 82 11.13 7.65 4.04
N ILE A 83 10.10 7.05 4.62
CA ILE A 83 10.21 5.89 5.51
C ILE A 83 10.10 4.65 4.64
N THR A 84 11.15 3.82 4.58
CA THR A 84 11.09 2.61 3.76
C THR A 84 10.66 1.40 4.57
N PHE A 85 9.76 0.61 3.99
CA PHE A 85 9.47 -0.75 4.45
C PHE A 85 10.43 -1.74 3.77
N GLY A 86 10.49 -2.94 4.29
CA GLY A 86 11.06 -4.09 3.60
C GLY A 86 10.01 -4.80 2.73
N GLY A 87 10.43 -5.77 1.95
CA GLY A 87 9.53 -6.66 1.23
C GLY A 87 9.81 -8.11 1.55
N MET A 88 8.81 -8.96 1.36
CA MET A 88 8.92 -10.40 1.59
C MET A 88 8.26 -11.17 0.44
N HIS A 89 8.66 -12.43 0.25
CA HIS A 89 8.06 -13.32 -0.74
C HIS A 89 7.66 -14.64 -0.07
N PRO A 90 6.48 -15.22 -0.39
CA PRO A 90 5.98 -16.43 0.28
C PRO A 90 6.91 -17.65 0.13
N ASP A 91 7.67 -17.74 -0.95
CA ASP A 91 8.62 -18.84 -1.19
C ASP A 91 10.04 -18.56 -0.66
N TYR A 92 10.25 -17.44 0.06
CA TYR A 92 11.56 -17.18 0.68
C TYR A 92 11.70 -17.98 1.96
N VAL A 93 12.64 -18.91 1.98
CA VAL A 93 12.74 -19.91 3.05
C VAL A 93 13.23 -19.34 4.40
N ASN A 94 14.15 -18.36 4.37
CA ASN A 94 14.75 -17.75 5.57
C ASN A 94 13.96 -16.50 6.04
N TYR A 95 12.63 -16.54 5.93
CA TYR A 95 11.78 -15.38 6.21
C TYR A 95 11.87 -14.91 7.67
N LYS A 96 12.07 -15.81 8.63
CA LYS A 96 12.18 -15.44 10.07
C LYS A 96 13.43 -14.62 10.35
N GLU A 97 14.57 -15.09 9.87
CA GLU A 97 15.85 -14.40 10.01
C GLU A 97 15.82 -13.04 9.30
N GLU A 98 15.18 -12.98 8.14
CA GLU A 98 15.08 -11.74 7.38
C GLU A 98 14.14 -10.72 8.05
N LEU A 99 13.00 -11.14 8.57
CA LEU A 99 12.11 -10.28 9.35
C LEU A 99 12.80 -9.73 10.59
N LEU A 100 13.55 -10.59 11.32
CA LEU A 100 14.35 -10.16 12.45
C LEU A 100 15.44 -9.15 12.04
N ARG A 101 16.11 -9.37 10.90
CA ARG A 101 17.13 -8.45 10.37
C ARG A 101 16.53 -7.09 10.03
N LEU A 102 15.36 -7.06 9.38
CA LEU A 102 14.63 -5.83 9.10
C LEU A 102 14.28 -5.08 10.40
N LYS A 103 13.73 -5.78 11.39
CA LYS A 103 13.40 -5.21 12.70
C LYS A 103 14.62 -4.62 13.38
N GLN A 104 15.73 -5.35 13.43
CA GLN A 104 16.99 -4.90 14.05
C GLN A 104 17.59 -3.68 13.32
N ALA A 105 17.39 -3.58 12.02
CA ALA A 105 17.79 -2.42 11.23
C ALA A 105 16.85 -1.20 11.40
N GLY A 106 15.76 -1.34 12.18
CA GLY A 106 14.79 -0.27 12.40
C GLY A 106 13.89 -0.03 11.19
N ILE A 107 13.65 -1.05 10.36
CA ILE A 107 12.62 -1.02 9.30
C ILE A 107 11.27 -1.30 9.97
N PRO A 108 10.26 -0.42 9.83
CA PRO A 108 9.04 -0.52 10.64
C PRO A 108 8.05 -1.57 10.17
N GLY A 109 8.16 -2.06 8.93
CA GLY A 109 7.19 -2.99 8.37
C GLY A 109 7.63 -3.63 7.06
N ILE A 110 6.74 -4.44 6.49
CA ILE A 110 6.92 -5.13 5.21
C ILE A 110 5.73 -4.91 4.28
N LYS A 111 5.98 -4.99 2.97
CA LYS A 111 4.97 -5.06 1.91
C LYS A 111 4.85 -6.49 1.39
N LEU A 112 3.61 -6.95 1.22
CA LEU A 112 3.23 -8.14 0.48
C LEU A 112 2.29 -7.78 -0.66
N HIS A 113 2.40 -8.49 -1.77
CA HIS A 113 1.58 -8.26 -2.96
C HIS A 113 1.09 -9.59 -3.54
N PRO A 114 0.00 -10.16 -3.01
CA PRO A 114 -0.48 -11.50 -3.40
C PRO A 114 -0.59 -11.72 -4.90
N ALA A 115 -1.15 -10.76 -5.66
CA ALA A 115 -1.29 -10.85 -7.11
C ALA A 115 0.05 -10.96 -7.84
N TYR A 116 1.02 -10.07 -7.56
CA TYR A 116 2.36 -10.14 -8.17
C TYR A 116 3.20 -11.32 -7.70
N GLN A 117 2.84 -11.93 -6.57
CA GLN A 117 3.48 -13.11 -5.99
C GLN A 117 2.79 -14.41 -6.42
N ASN A 118 1.62 -14.30 -7.08
CA ASN A 118 0.80 -15.42 -7.54
C ASN A 118 0.50 -16.43 -6.42
N VAL A 119 0.11 -15.92 -5.24
CA VAL A 119 -0.20 -16.72 -4.04
C VAL A 119 -1.36 -16.05 -3.31
N ASP A 120 -2.39 -16.82 -3.00
CA ASP A 120 -3.54 -16.33 -2.22
C ASP A 120 -3.12 -15.90 -0.81
N LEU A 121 -3.76 -14.85 -0.31
CA LEU A 121 -3.40 -14.27 0.99
C LEU A 121 -3.58 -15.25 2.16
N ASP A 122 -4.51 -16.19 2.03
CA ASP A 122 -4.76 -17.25 3.02
C ASP A 122 -3.96 -18.55 2.78
N ASP A 123 -2.98 -18.53 1.86
CA ASP A 123 -2.01 -19.61 1.73
C ASP A 123 -1.11 -19.64 2.98
N ILE A 124 -0.79 -20.84 3.46
CA ILE A 124 0.04 -21.02 4.67
C ILE A 124 1.40 -20.30 4.57
N ARG A 125 1.95 -20.13 3.36
CA ARG A 125 3.21 -19.42 3.13
C ARG A 125 3.10 -17.92 3.40
N MET A 126 1.95 -17.31 3.06
CA MET A 126 1.65 -15.92 3.38
C MET A 126 1.35 -15.76 4.87
N MET A 127 0.45 -16.59 5.39
CA MET A 127 0.01 -16.51 6.78
C MET A 127 1.17 -16.62 7.78
N ARG A 128 2.13 -17.55 7.57
CA ARG A 128 3.30 -17.70 8.45
C ARG A 128 4.23 -16.48 8.43
N ILE A 129 4.34 -15.77 7.30
CA ILE A 129 5.13 -14.52 7.21
C ILE A 129 4.43 -13.41 7.97
N ILE A 130 3.12 -13.29 7.83
CA ILE A 130 2.30 -12.27 8.52
C ILE A 130 2.29 -12.53 10.03
N ASP A 131 2.17 -13.79 10.45
CA ASP A 131 2.25 -14.21 11.86
C ASP A 131 3.61 -13.85 12.48
N GLU A 132 4.70 -14.22 11.82
CA GLU A 132 6.05 -13.90 12.27
C GLU A 132 6.29 -12.38 12.29
N ALA A 133 5.88 -11.63 11.25
CA ALA A 133 6.00 -10.18 11.22
C ALA A 133 5.22 -9.52 12.38
N SER A 134 4.01 -10.00 12.65
CA SER A 134 3.17 -9.55 13.77
C SER A 134 3.84 -9.83 15.11
N SER A 135 4.37 -11.04 15.32
CA SER A 135 5.06 -11.43 16.56
C SER A 135 6.28 -10.55 16.86
N GLN A 136 6.90 -9.98 15.82
CA GLN A 136 8.03 -9.06 15.94
C GLN A 136 7.58 -7.57 16.03
N GLY A 137 6.27 -7.30 16.00
CA GLY A 137 5.69 -5.97 16.04
C GLY A 137 5.91 -5.14 14.77
N LEU A 138 6.23 -5.81 13.64
CA LEU A 138 6.33 -5.18 12.33
C LEU A 138 4.93 -4.90 11.76
N ILE A 139 4.80 -3.78 11.06
CA ILE A 139 3.61 -3.47 10.27
C ILE A 139 3.62 -4.34 9.02
N THR A 140 2.50 -4.96 8.68
CA THR A 140 2.35 -5.65 7.39
C THR A 140 1.36 -4.91 6.53
N LEU A 141 1.79 -4.37 5.40
CA LEU A 141 0.92 -3.78 4.40
C LEU A 141 0.75 -4.75 3.23
N VAL A 142 -0.50 -5.10 2.95
CA VAL A 142 -0.87 -6.06 1.90
C VAL A 142 -1.65 -5.35 0.80
N HIS A 143 -1.29 -5.58 -0.47
CA HIS A 143 -2.19 -5.24 -1.58
C HIS A 143 -3.48 -6.04 -1.43
N ALA A 144 -4.61 -5.37 -1.35
CA ALA A 144 -5.91 -5.99 -1.12
C ALA A 144 -6.87 -5.72 -2.28
N GLY A 145 -7.46 -6.77 -2.81
CA GLY A 145 -8.40 -6.70 -3.91
C GLY A 145 -7.83 -7.14 -5.26
N ILE A 146 -8.56 -6.78 -6.30
CA ILE A 146 -8.16 -7.03 -7.68
C ILE A 146 -6.99 -6.11 -8.02
N ASP A 147 -5.97 -6.61 -8.71
CA ASP A 147 -4.91 -5.78 -9.27
C ASP A 147 -5.26 -5.37 -10.70
N ILE A 148 -5.07 -4.09 -11.03
CA ILE A 148 -5.44 -3.55 -12.34
C ILE A 148 -4.69 -4.19 -13.51
N GLY A 149 -3.48 -4.72 -13.26
CA GLY A 149 -2.64 -5.42 -14.24
C GLY A 149 -2.79 -6.94 -14.21
N ILE A 150 -3.35 -7.51 -13.11
CA ILE A 150 -3.55 -8.95 -12.91
C ILE A 150 -4.97 -9.16 -12.35
N TYR A 151 -5.93 -9.19 -13.24
CA TYR A 151 -7.36 -9.10 -12.88
C TYR A 151 -8.15 -10.41 -13.04
N ASP A 152 -7.51 -11.47 -13.42
CA ASP A 152 -8.11 -12.79 -13.64
C ASP A 152 -8.42 -13.53 -12.33
N HIS A 153 -7.78 -13.12 -11.22
CA HIS A 153 -7.99 -13.70 -9.91
C HIS A 153 -7.79 -12.67 -8.79
N ASN A 154 -8.70 -12.64 -7.80
CA ASN A 154 -8.55 -11.81 -6.60
C ASN A 154 -7.81 -12.60 -5.51
N TYR A 155 -6.47 -12.52 -5.53
CA TYR A 155 -5.57 -13.21 -4.60
C TYR A 155 -5.71 -12.79 -3.13
N SER A 156 -6.39 -11.69 -2.86
CA SER A 156 -6.63 -11.16 -1.52
C SER A 156 -8.09 -10.77 -1.32
N SER A 157 -9.03 -11.63 -1.76
CA SER A 157 -10.46 -11.42 -1.59
C SER A 157 -10.85 -11.21 -0.13
N VAL A 158 -12.03 -10.63 0.12
CA VAL A 158 -12.55 -10.46 1.50
C VAL A 158 -12.60 -11.79 2.24
N ALA A 159 -12.94 -12.88 1.56
CA ALA A 159 -12.95 -14.22 2.15
C ALA A 159 -11.55 -14.68 2.61
N HIS A 160 -10.50 -14.45 1.79
CA HIS A 160 -9.11 -14.75 2.17
C HIS A 160 -8.66 -13.89 3.36
N ILE A 161 -9.03 -12.60 3.38
CA ILE A 161 -8.74 -11.69 4.49
C ILE A 161 -9.39 -12.17 5.78
N LEU A 162 -10.69 -12.52 5.75
CA LEU A 162 -11.40 -13.00 6.93
C LEU A 162 -10.81 -14.29 7.48
N LYS A 163 -10.37 -15.21 6.60
CA LYS A 163 -9.67 -16.42 7.03
C LYS A 163 -8.32 -16.10 7.67
N LEU A 164 -7.52 -15.22 7.06
CA LEU A 164 -6.27 -14.75 7.67
C LEU A 164 -6.51 -14.16 9.06
N LEU A 165 -7.48 -13.26 9.22
CA LEU A 165 -7.80 -12.65 10.51
C LEU A 165 -8.23 -13.66 11.56
N LYS A 166 -8.96 -14.70 11.16
CA LYS A 166 -9.38 -15.77 12.06
C LYS A 166 -8.22 -16.66 12.52
N GLU A 167 -7.27 -16.95 11.65
CA GLU A 167 -6.20 -17.92 11.90
C GLU A 167 -4.93 -17.29 12.48
N VAL A 168 -4.62 -16.05 12.10
CA VAL A 168 -3.38 -15.35 12.49
C VAL A 168 -3.65 -14.18 13.45
N ALA A 169 -4.73 -13.43 13.27
CA ALA A 169 -5.09 -12.24 14.06
C ALA A 169 -3.91 -11.23 14.20
N PRO A 170 -3.32 -10.74 13.10
CA PRO A 170 -2.16 -9.84 13.16
C PRO A 170 -2.51 -8.48 13.77
N GLU A 171 -1.61 -7.92 14.60
CA GLU A 171 -1.87 -6.68 15.34
C GLU A 171 -1.82 -5.42 14.46
N LYS A 172 -0.90 -5.39 13.48
CA LYS A 172 -0.63 -4.20 12.65
C LYS A 172 -0.75 -4.53 11.16
N LEU A 173 -1.94 -4.99 10.76
CA LEU A 173 -2.24 -5.27 9.36
C LEU A 173 -2.87 -4.04 8.70
N VAL A 174 -2.31 -3.63 7.56
CA VAL A 174 -2.85 -2.61 6.67
C VAL A 174 -3.29 -3.28 5.37
N LEU A 175 -4.55 -3.14 5.05
CA LEU A 175 -5.14 -3.59 3.79
C LEU A 175 -5.24 -2.40 2.84
N ALA A 176 -4.53 -2.46 1.74
CA ALA A 176 -4.51 -1.38 0.76
C ALA A 176 -5.88 -1.15 0.11
N HIS A 177 -6.03 0.03 -0.51
CA HIS A 177 -7.13 0.35 -1.41
C HIS A 177 -8.51 0.27 -0.77
N MET A 178 -8.66 0.93 0.39
CA MET A 178 -9.90 0.90 1.20
C MET A 178 -10.37 -0.53 1.50
N GLY A 179 -9.40 -1.40 1.81
CA GLY A 179 -9.62 -2.76 2.29
C GLY A 179 -9.75 -3.83 1.23
N ASN A 180 -10.19 -3.50 -0.01
CA ASN A 180 -10.19 -4.45 -1.14
C ASN A 180 -10.60 -3.73 -2.44
N TRP A 181 -9.63 -3.41 -3.31
CA TRP A 181 -9.91 -2.69 -4.55
C TRP A 181 -10.91 -3.43 -5.44
N GLY A 182 -11.94 -2.71 -5.87
CA GLY A 182 -13.00 -3.23 -6.74
C GLY A 182 -14.10 -4.01 -6.03
N CYS A 183 -13.93 -4.40 -4.75
CA CYS A 183 -14.89 -5.21 -3.98
C CYS A 183 -15.42 -4.46 -2.73
N TRP A 184 -15.54 -3.14 -2.78
CA TRP A 184 -15.88 -2.32 -1.61
C TRP A 184 -17.26 -2.58 -0.99
N LYS A 185 -18.20 -3.15 -1.76
CA LYS A 185 -19.50 -3.57 -1.20
C LYS A 185 -19.32 -4.73 -0.21
N GLU A 186 -18.46 -5.69 -0.55
CA GLU A 186 -18.12 -6.82 0.33
C GLU A 186 -17.29 -6.33 1.53
N VAL A 187 -16.38 -5.38 1.31
CA VAL A 187 -15.65 -4.73 2.42
C VAL A 187 -16.63 -4.08 3.37
N GLU A 188 -17.60 -3.33 2.87
CA GLU A 188 -18.58 -2.65 3.70
C GLU A 188 -19.47 -3.63 4.47
N SER A 189 -19.89 -4.76 3.86
CA SER A 189 -20.76 -5.74 4.53
C SER A 189 -20.03 -6.60 5.55
N ASP A 190 -18.82 -7.09 5.22
CA ASP A 190 -18.21 -8.22 5.91
C ASP A 190 -16.89 -7.88 6.62
N LEU A 191 -16.19 -6.81 6.21
CA LEU A 191 -14.86 -6.49 6.71
C LEU A 191 -14.79 -5.17 7.50
N ALA A 192 -15.67 -4.20 7.21
CA ALA A 192 -15.66 -2.91 7.89
C ALA A 192 -15.88 -3.07 9.41
N GLY A 193 -15.02 -2.42 10.21
CA GLY A 193 -14.97 -2.56 11.67
C GLY A 193 -14.04 -3.66 12.18
N ALA A 194 -13.43 -4.45 11.28
CA ALA A 194 -12.39 -5.41 11.66
C ALA A 194 -11.16 -4.71 12.29
N PRO A 195 -10.36 -5.43 13.11
CA PRO A 195 -9.19 -4.86 13.79
C PRO A 195 -7.97 -4.72 12.86
N VAL A 196 -8.15 -4.07 11.73
CA VAL A 196 -7.13 -3.80 10.71
C VAL A 196 -7.16 -2.34 10.32
N TYR A 197 -6.12 -1.86 9.64
CA TYR A 197 -6.11 -0.55 8.99
C TYR A 197 -6.47 -0.69 7.52
N PHE A 198 -7.12 0.34 6.95
CA PHE A 198 -7.24 0.53 5.51
C PHE A 198 -6.35 1.69 5.07
N ASP A 199 -5.81 1.66 3.85
CA ASP A 199 -5.30 2.88 3.25
C ASP A 199 -6.20 3.38 2.11
N THR A 200 -6.07 4.65 1.77
CA THR A 200 -6.91 5.28 0.74
C THR A 200 -6.37 5.11 -0.68
N ALA A 201 -5.19 4.53 -0.83
CA ALA A 201 -4.43 4.47 -2.08
C ALA A 201 -5.28 3.99 -3.26
N PHE A 202 -5.23 4.72 -4.37
CA PHE A 202 -5.86 4.37 -5.64
C PHE A 202 -7.36 3.98 -5.55
N SER A 203 -8.10 4.52 -4.57
CA SER A 203 -9.49 4.11 -4.32
C SER A 203 -10.52 5.13 -4.76
N TYR A 204 -10.10 6.38 -5.02
CA TYR A 204 -10.99 7.49 -5.32
C TYR A 204 -10.42 8.42 -6.38
N GLY A 205 -11.20 8.64 -7.42
CA GLY A 205 -10.86 9.54 -8.52
C GLY A 205 -10.98 8.85 -9.87
N PRO A 206 -11.01 9.63 -10.96
CA PRO A 206 -11.10 9.07 -12.28
C PRO A 206 -9.79 8.39 -12.66
N ILE A 207 -9.87 7.14 -13.11
CA ILE A 207 -8.74 6.45 -13.71
C ILE A 207 -8.63 6.93 -15.17
N THR A 208 -7.56 7.64 -15.49
CA THR A 208 -7.27 8.08 -16.86
C THR A 208 -6.44 7.02 -17.56
N PRO A 209 -6.96 6.30 -18.57
CA PRO A 209 -6.19 5.26 -19.23
C PRO A 209 -5.14 5.83 -20.18
N LEU A 210 -4.12 5.03 -20.47
CA LEU A 210 -3.29 5.26 -21.64
C LEU A 210 -4.15 5.20 -22.92
N PRO A 211 -3.86 6.00 -23.96
CA PRO A 211 -4.69 6.09 -25.17
C PRO A 211 -5.02 4.75 -25.82
N GLU A 212 -4.05 3.82 -25.82
CA GLU A 212 -4.20 2.47 -26.36
C GLU A 212 -5.09 1.54 -25.52
N CYS A 213 -5.41 1.92 -24.29
CA CYS A 213 -6.07 1.08 -23.28
C CYS A 213 -7.52 1.52 -22.96
N SER A 214 -8.14 2.31 -23.80
CA SER A 214 -9.46 2.93 -23.56
C SER A 214 -10.62 1.95 -23.31
N LYS A 215 -10.41 0.65 -23.46
CA LYS A 215 -11.41 -0.42 -23.29
C LYS A 215 -11.21 -1.29 -22.05
N SER A 216 -10.27 -0.97 -21.16
CA SER A 216 -10.08 -1.76 -19.93
C SER A 216 -11.34 -1.71 -19.07
N PRO A 217 -11.88 -2.85 -18.61
CA PRO A 217 -13.11 -2.91 -17.82
C PRO A 217 -12.97 -2.26 -16.45
N TYR A 218 -11.74 -2.07 -15.97
CA TYR A 218 -11.45 -1.56 -14.62
C TYR A 218 -11.31 -0.03 -14.53
N LEU A 219 -11.36 0.68 -15.67
CA LEU A 219 -11.25 2.14 -15.71
C LEU A 219 -12.39 2.88 -15.00
N SER A 220 -13.50 2.19 -14.75
CA SER A 220 -14.64 2.71 -13.98
C SER A 220 -14.60 2.35 -12.49
N TYR A 221 -13.58 1.61 -12.03
CA TYR A 221 -13.50 1.17 -10.64
C TYR A 221 -12.94 2.29 -9.77
N ASN A 222 -13.84 3.05 -9.17
CA ASN A 222 -13.54 4.00 -8.11
C ASN A 222 -14.70 4.04 -7.12
N LEU A 223 -14.42 4.41 -5.88
CA LEU A 223 -15.47 4.69 -4.91
C LEU A 223 -16.10 6.04 -5.21
N HIS A 224 -17.44 6.10 -5.17
CA HIS A 224 -18.13 7.39 -5.14
C HIS A 224 -17.79 8.12 -3.82
N PRO A 225 -17.67 9.47 -3.80
CA PRO A 225 -17.30 10.20 -2.57
C PRO A 225 -18.13 9.84 -1.35
N ASP A 226 -19.46 9.72 -1.51
CA ASP A 226 -20.36 9.38 -0.40
C ASP A 226 -20.14 7.96 0.12
N ASP A 227 -19.85 7.01 -0.78
CA ASP A 227 -19.53 5.63 -0.43
C ASP A 227 -18.19 5.53 0.27
N PHE A 228 -17.20 6.32 -0.16
CA PHE A 228 -15.90 6.41 0.48
C PHE A 228 -16.02 6.90 1.94
N VAL A 229 -16.71 8.02 2.15
CA VAL A 229 -16.93 8.58 3.48
C VAL A 229 -17.72 7.62 4.37
N ARG A 230 -18.77 7.01 3.82
CA ARG A 230 -19.59 6.02 4.55
C ARG A 230 -18.78 4.80 4.96
N LEU A 231 -17.97 4.25 4.04
CA LEU A 231 -17.12 3.10 4.33
C LEU A 231 -16.05 3.44 5.37
N ALA A 232 -15.36 4.59 5.24
CA ALA A 232 -14.37 5.04 6.20
C ALA A 232 -14.96 5.20 7.61
N ARG A 233 -16.15 5.78 7.73
CA ARG A 233 -16.85 5.93 9.02
C ARG A 233 -17.34 4.60 9.58
N LYS A 234 -17.83 3.69 8.73
CA LYS A 234 -18.25 2.36 9.16
C LYS A 234 -17.09 1.51 9.66
N HIS A 235 -15.92 1.64 9.03
CA HIS A 235 -14.70 0.96 9.46
C HIS A 235 -14.12 1.56 10.74
N GLY A 236 -14.23 2.86 10.91
CA GLY A 236 -13.59 3.69 11.93
C GLY A 236 -12.50 4.55 11.31
N THR A 237 -12.70 5.88 11.29
CA THR A 237 -11.75 6.83 10.69
C THR A 237 -10.39 6.83 11.39
N ASP A 238 -10.33 6.37 12.64
CA ASP A 238 -9.11 6.12 13.41
C ASP A 238 -8.24 4.95 12.91
N LYS A 239 -8.75 4.19 11.94
CA LYS A 239 -8.05 3.07 11.28
C LYS A 239 -7.92 3.24 9.77
N VAL A 240 -8.13 4.45 9.26
CA VAL A 240 -7.91 4.76 7.85
C VAL A 240 -6.65 5.61 7.71
N LEU A 241 -5.73 5.18 6.86
CA LEU A 241 -4.46 5.83 6.56
C LEU A 241 -4.56 6.52 5.20
N PHE A 242 -4.07 7.75 5.08
CA PHE A 242 -3.90 8.38 3.79
C PHE A 242 -2.79 7.67 3.01
N GLY A 243 -3.05 7.31 1.78
CA GLY A 243 -2.10 6.73 0.83
C GLY A 243 -2.50 7.11 -0.58
N THR A 244 -1.54 7.32 -1.48
CA THR A 244 -1.80 7.71 -2.87
C THR A 244 -1.62 6.58 -3.86
N ASP A 245 -0.69 5.65 -3.60
CA ASP A 245 -0.17 4.70 -4.57
C ASP A 245 0.74 5.36 -5.64
N SER A 246 1.39 6.49 -5.30
CA SER A 246 2.39 7.10 -6.20
C SER A 246 3.43 6.04 -6.63
N PRO A 247 3.75 5.92 -7.92
CA PRO A 247 3.57 6.88 -9.01
C PRO A 247 2.24 6.79 -9.76
N TRP A 248 1.27 5.96 -9.37
CA TRP A 248 0.03 5.72 -10.14
C TRP A 248 -1.04 6.78 -9.95
N GLU A 249 -0.95 7.56 -8.87
CA GLU A 249 -1.77 8.74 -8.62
C GLU A 249 -0.87 9.98 -8.43
N ASP A 250 -1.35 11.14 -8.85
CA ASP A 250 -0.73 12.42 -8.54
C ASP A 250 -0.96 12.78 -7.08
N GLN A 251 0.11 12.87 -6.29
CA GLN A 251 0.03 13.12 -4.85
C GLN A 251 -0.73 14.42 -4.53
N LYS A 252 -0.46 15.51 -5.26
CA LYS A 252 -1.07 16.82 -5.03
C LYS A 252 -2.57 16.80 -5.30
N ASP A 253 -2.96 16.21 -6.41
CA ASP A 253 -4.38 16.05 -6.77
C ASP A 253 -5.09 15.12 -5.78
N TYR A 254 -4.43 14.06 -5.34
CA TYR A 254 -5.03 13.10 -4.41
C TYR A 254 -5.23 13.70 -3.02
N VAL A 255 -4.24 14.44 -2.48
CA VAL A 255 -4.38 15.23 -1.25
C VAL A 255 -5.58 16.17 -1.36
N LYS A 256 -5.68 16.92 -2.47
CA LYS A 256 -6.79 17.83 -2.71
C LYS A 256 -8.14 17.09 -2.73
N ARG A 257 -8.24 15.99 -3.45
CA ARG A 257 -9.48 15.20 -3.55
C ARG A 257 -9.94 14.68 -2.18
N ILE A 258 -9.05 14.09 -1.38
CA ILE A 258 -9.39 13.57 -0.05
C ILE A 258 -9.75 14.72 0.91
N SER A 259 -9.02 15.83 0.87
CA SER A 259 -9.25 16.99 1.75
C SER A 259 -10.57 17.69 1.47
N HIS A 260 -11.19 17.52 0.30
CA HIS A 260 -12.49 18.10 -0.04
C HIS A 260 -13.67 17.17 0.22
N MET A 261 -13.44 15.95 0.72
CA MET A 261 -14.52 15.06 1.14
C MET A 261 -15.24 15.60 2.38
N VAL A 262 -16.49 15.16 2.57
CA VAL A 262 -17.36 15.61 3.67
C VAL A 262 -16.98 14.89 4.98
N PHE A 263 -15.71 15.02 5.37
CA PHE A 263 -15.21 14.65 6.70
C PHE A 263 -15.20 15.84 7.65
N THR A 264 -15.25 15.61 8.96
CA THR A 264 -14.92 16.65 9.94
C THR A 264 -13.41 16.92 9.93
N LYS A 265 -12.99 18.02 10.56
CA LYS A 265 -11.56 18.34 10.70
C LYS A 265 -10.79 17.25 11.47
N GLU A 266 -11.44 16.67 12.48
CA GLU A 266 -10.90 15.61 13.30
C GLU A 266 -10.70 14.33 12.47
N GLU A 267 -11.73 13.93 11.71
CA GLU A 267 -11.65 12.77 10.82
C GLU A 267 -10.54 12.94 9.76
N LEU A 268 -10.46 14.12 9.14
CA LEU A 268 -9.39 14.42 8.17
C LEU A 268 -8.01 14.40 8.82
N ASN A 269 -7.86 14.95 10.01
CA ASN A 269 -6.58 14.93 10.72
C ASN A 269 -6.16 13.48 11.09
N GLN A 270 -7.11 12.65 11.49
CA GLN A 270 -6.87 11.23 11.73
C GLN A 270 -6.36 10.56 10.45
N ILE A 271 -7.10 10.67 9.35
CA ILE A 271 -6.79 10.01 8.08
C ILE A 271 -5.46 10.52 7.50
N LEU A 272 -5.26 11.84 7.46
CA LEU A 272 -4.10 12.44 6.80
C LEU A 272 -2.79 12.27 7.59
N SER A 273 -2.85 12.11 8.92
CA SER A 273 -1.61 12.08 9.73
C SER A 273 -1.66 11.26 11.00
N GLU A 274 -2.62 11.47 11.92
CA GLU A 274 -2.48 10.97 13.30
C GLU A 274 -2.46 9.43 13.35
N ASN A 275 -3.27 8.75 12.52
CA ASN A 275 -3.27 7.30 12.47
C ASN A 275 -1.91 6.74 12.01
N ALA A 276 -1.32 7.35 10.97
CA ALA A 276 -0.02 6.96 10.46
C ALA A 276 1.10 7.24 11.48
N LYS A 277 1.08 8.39 12.16
CA LYS A 277 2.01 8.73 13.26
C LYS A 277 1.97 7.67 14.37
N ASN A 278 0.77 7.35 14.83
CA ASN A 278 0.57 6.38 15.89
C ASN A 278 1.07 4.98 15.48
N LEU A 279 0.76 4.55 14.25
CA LEU A 279 1.16 3.24 13.74
C LEU A 279 2.69 3.14 13.53
N LEU A 280 3.32 4.20 13.01
CA LEU A 280 4.77 4.31 12.78
C LEU A 280 5.56 4.66 14.05
N THR A 281 4.90 5.19 15.07
CA THR A 281 5.52 5.67 16.32
C THR A 281 6.52 6.82 16.07
N ILE A 282 6.11 7.85 15.31
CA ILE A 282 6.91 9.03 14.95
C ILE A 282 6.27 10.34 15.43
#